data_553002051ba6a13801fc28a67a5209c7
#
_entry.id   553002051ba6a13801fc28a67a5209c7
#
_cell.length_a   1.000
_cell.length_b   1.000
_cell.length_c   1.000
_cell.angle_alpha   90.00
_cell.angle_beta   90.00
_cell.angle_gamma   90.00
#
_symmetry.space_group_name_H-M   'P 1'
#
loop_
_entity.id
_entity.type
_entity.pdbx_description
1 polymer ?
#
loop_
_entity_poly.entity_id
_entity_poly.type
_entity_poly.pdbx_seq_one_letter_code
_entity_poly.pdbx_strand_id
1 'polypeptide(L)'
;MTLSELRVDVVILTCAISAGIHGALVREHFDDGAGLGAGFVVATVLLAALAVALTRRPTQLVLASAALVFAGLLASYALAVTTGLPVLHPERETVDGLALFTKAIEAIGLALVATLLRRPALPVAFLQAKGTPT
;
A
#
# COMPACT_ATOMS: atom_id res chain seq x y z
N MET A 1 -15.32 -1.76 18.37
CA MET A 1 -14.51 -1.44 17.16
C MET A 1 -15.10 -0.21 16.50
N THR A 2 -14.30 0.83 16.36
CA THR A 2 -14.73 2.05 15.66
C THR A 2 -14.59 1.88 14.15
N LEU A 3 -15.28 2.71 13.37
CA LEU A 3 -15.16 2.71 11.89
C LEU A 3 -13.73 3.04 11.43
N SER A 4 -12.97 3.81 12.22
CA SER A 4 -11.55 4.08 11.90
C SER A 4 -10.65 2.89 12.18
N GLU A 5 -10.86 2.15 13.24
CA GLU A 5 -10.13 0.91 13.53
C GLU A 5 -10.39 -0.11 12.43
N LEU A 6 -11.64 -0.33 12.04
CA LEU A 6 -11.98 -1.22 10.95
C LEU A 6 -11.27 -0.82 9.64
N ARG A 7 -11.20 0.47 9.32
CA ARG A 7 -10.50 0.94 8.11
C ARG A 7 -9.00 0.65 8.17
N VAL A 8 -8.37 0.87 9.34
CA VAL A 8 -6.94 0.53 9.53
C VAL A 8 -6.72 -0.96 9.37
N ASP A 9 -7.57 -1.80 9.97
CA ASP A 9 -7.46 -3.26 9.84
C ASP A 9 -7.59 -3.72 8.39
N VAL A 10 -8.51 -3.12 7.63
CA VAL A 10 -8.63 -3.43 6.18
C VAL A 10 -7.39 -2.99 5.43
N VAL A 11 -6.78 -1.83 5.74
CA VAL A 11 -5.51 -1.41 5.11
C VAL A 11 -4.37 -2.37 5.46
N ILE A 12 -4.28 -2.84 6.70
CA ILE A 12 -3.30 -3.86 7.10
C ILE A 12 -3.48 -5.13 6.27
N LEU A 13 -4.73 -5.58 6.13
CA LEU A 13 -5.05 -6.76 5.35
C LEU A 13 -4.71 -6.59 3.86
N THR A 14 -5.01 -5.44 3.28
CA THR A 14 -4.63 -5.15 1.87
C THR A 14 -3.11 -5.14 1.69
N CYS A 15 -2.35 -4.54 2.60
CA CYS A 15 -0.88 -4.62 2.58
C CYS A 15 -0.38 -6.07 2.67
N ALA A 16 -0.93 -6.87 3.59
CA ALA A 16 -0.49 -8.25 3.80
C ALA A 16 -0.80 -9.15 2.59
N ILE A 17 -2.00 -9.04 2.01
CA ILE A 17 -2.39 -9.81 0.82
C ILE A 17 -1.53 -9.41 -0.38
N SER A 18 -1.38 -8.11 -0.64
CA SER A 18 -0.55 -7.62 -1.75
C SER A 18 0.91 -8.03 -1.57
N ALA A 19 1.48 -7.96 -0.34
CA ALA A 19 2.81 -8.48 -0.04
C ALA A 19 2.95 -9.97 -0.36
N GLY A 20 1.95 -10.77 0.02
CA GLY A 20 1.94 -12.22 -0.26
C GLY A 20 1.94 -12.51 -1.76
N ILE A 21 1.12 -11.81 -2.54
CA ILE A 21 1.05 -11.99 -3.99
C ILE A 21 2.36 -11.57 -4.66
N HIS A 22 2.90 -10.37 -4.33
CA HIS A 22 4.19 -9.93 -4.88
C HIS A 22 5.31 -10.89 -4.51
N GLY A 23 5.36 -11.38 -3.26
CA GLY A 23 6.35 -12.35 -2.80
C GLY A 23 6.28 -13.68 -3.53
N ALA A 24 5.08 -14.18 -3.81
CA ALA A 24 4.88 -15.42 -4.55
C ALA A 24 5.36 -15.33 -6.02
N LEU A 25 5.27 -14.14 -6.61
CA LEU A 25 5.63 -13.88 -8.00
C LEU A 25 7.10 -13.45 -8.21
N VAL A 26 7.88 -13.27 -7.14
CA VAL A 26 9.29 -12.82 -7.22
C VAL A 26 10.10 -13.69 -8.18
N ARG A 27 10.01 -15.01 -8.05
CA ARG A 27 10.81 -15.93 -8.87
C ARG A 27 10.49 -15.81 -10.34
N GLU A 28 9.21 -15.81 -10.70
CA GLU A 28 8.75 -15.68 -12.08
C GLU A 28 9.27 -14.40 -12.72
N HIS A 29 9.18 -13.27 -12.01
CA HIS A 29 9.65 -11.98 -12.52
C HIS A 29 11.18 -11.84 -12.55
N PHE A 30 11.92 -12.66 -11.81
CA PHE A 30 13.38 -12.76 -12.01
C PHE A 30 13.72 -13.51 -13.29
N ASP A 31 12.92 -14.47 -13.68
CA ASP A 31 13.09 -15.18 -14.96
C ASP A 31 12.84 -14.24 -16.15
N ASP A 32 11.92 -13.26 -16.02
CA ASP A 32 11.65 -12.21 -17.01
C ASP A 32 12.72 -11.10 -17.03
N GLY A 33 13.38 -10.84 -15.91
CA GLY A 33 14.45 -9.85 -15.80
C GLY A 33 14.81 -9.46 -14.37
N ALA A 34 16.11 -9.27 -14.12
CA ALA A 34 16.62 -8.96 -12.78
C ALA A 34 16.01 -7.68 -12.18
N GLY A 35 15.77 -6.65 -12.99
CA GLY A 35 15.17 -5.39 -12.55
C GLY A 35 13.71 -5.57 -12.12
N LEU A 36 12.95 -6.36 -12.85
CA LEU A 36 11.55 -6.64 -12.56
C LEU A 36 11.43 -7.48 -11.28
N GLY A 37 12.20 -8.57 -11.18
CA GLY A 37 12.25 -9.38 -9.97
C GLY A 37 12.66 -8.60 -8.72
N ALA A 38 13.67 -7.72 -8.83
CA ALA A 38 14.05 -6.83 -7.73
C ALA A 38 12.92 -5.88 -7.33
N GLY A 39 12.16 -5.35 -8.28
CA GLY A 39 10.97 -4.53 -8.02
C GLY A 39 9.92 -5.28 -7.19
N PHE A 40 9.67 -6.55 -7.50
CA PHE A 40 8.76 -7.40 -6.74
C PHE A 40 9.26 -7.69 -5.32
N VAL A 41 10.56 -7.89 -5.11
CA VAL A 41 11.16 -8.00 -3.77
C VAL A 41 10.95 -6.72 -2.97
N VAL A 42 11.23 -5.56 -3.55
CA VAL A 42 11.05 -4.27 -2.89
C VAL A 42 9.58 -4.05 -2.53
N ALA A 43 8.65 -4.30 -3.43
CA ALA A 43 7.21 -4.21 -3.16
C ALA A 43 6.80 -5.12 -2.01
N THR A 44 7.23 -6.38 -2.00
CA THR A 44 6.96 -7.35 -0.94
C THR A 44 7.44 -6.83 0.43
N VAL A 45 8.69 -6.38 0.51
CA VAL A 45 9.29 -5.90 1.76
C VAL A 45 8.59 -4.64 2.26
N LEU A 46 8.33 -3.68 1.39
CA LEU A 46 7.64 -2.43 1.77
C LEU A 46 6.23 -2.69 2.28
N LEU A 47 5.44 -3.50 1.57
CA LEU A 47 4.08 -3.83 1.97
C LEU A 47 4.03 -4.62 3.28
N ALA A 48 4.92 -5.59 3.47
CA ALA A 48 5.03 -6.35 4.72
C ALA A 48 5.45 -5.44 5.90
N ALA A 49 6.42 -4.56 5.69
CA ALA A 49 6.84 -3.59 6.70
C ALA A 49 5.73 -2.61 7.07
N LEU A 50 4.94 -2.15 6.09
CA LEU A 50 3.78 -1.29 6.32
C LEU A 50 2.67 -2.01 7.09
N ALA A 51 2.37 -3.27 6.77
CA ALA A 51 1.40 -4.06 7.53
C ALA A 51 1.81 -4.15 9.01
N VAL A 52 3.09 -4.44 9.30
CA VAL A 52 3.62 -4.48 10.67
C VAL A 52 3.60 -3.10 11.33
N ALA A 53 4.00 -2.05 10.63
CA ALA A 53 4.02 -0.69 11.18
C ALA A 53 2.62 -0.19 11.53
N LEU A 54 1.63 -0.42 10.65
CA LEU A 54 0.23 -0.07 10.88
C LEU A 54 -0.38 -0.83 12.07
N THR A 55 -0.03 -2.12 12.24
CA THR A 55 -0.47 -2.92 13.39
C THR A 55 0.08 -2.37 14.70
N ARG A 56 1.31 -1.85 14.69
CA ARG A 56 1.95 -1.31 15.91
C ARG A 56 1.54 0.12 16.21
N ARG A 57 1.60 1.00 15.23
CA ARG A 57 1.31 2.44 15.37
C ARG A 57 0.83 3.04 14.06
N PRO A 58 -0.48 3.15 13.81
CA PRO A 58 -1.04 3.76 12.60
C PRO A 58 -0.92 5.30 12.64
N THR A 59 0.32 5.81 12.60
CA THR A 59 0.59 7.26 12.58
C THR A 59 0.29 7.85 11.21
N GLN A 60 0.12 9.17 11.13
CA GLN A 60 -0.06 9.89 9.86
C GLN A 60 1.08 9.62 8.87
N LEU A 61 2.32 9.51 9.38
CA LEU A 61 3.48 9.21 8.55
C LEU A 61 3.38 7.79 7.94
N VAL A 62 3.02 6.80 8.75
CA VAL A 62 2.86 5.41 8.26
C VAL A 62 1.71 5.31 7.26
N LEU A 63 0.59 6.00 7.50
CA LEU A 63 -0.51 6.08 6.55
C LEU A 63 -0.11 6.77 5.25
N ALA A 64 0.63 7.89 5.31
CA ALA A 64 1.14 8.57 4.12
C ALA A 64 2.11 7.68 3.33
N SER A 65 2.97 6.93 4.01
CA SER A 65 3.86 5.96 3.37
C SER A 65 3.08 4.84 2.67
N ALA A 66 2.01 4.34 3.29
CA ALA A 66 1.14 3.34 2.66
C ALA A 66 0.45 3.90 1.41
N ALA A 67 -0.05 5.14 1.47
CA ALA A 67 -0.63 5.82 0.30
C ALA A 67 0.38 5.94 -0.85
N LEU A 68 1.62 6.33 -0.53
CA LEU A 68 2.69 6.46 -1.53
C LEU A 68 3.03 5.12 -2.19
N VAL A 69 3.14 4.04 -1.39
CA VAL A 69 3.45 2.70 -1.91
C VAL A 69 2.31 2.19 -2.79
N PHE A 70 1.05 2.26 -2.35
CA PHE A 70 -0.08 1.85 -3.18
C PHE A 70 -0.19 2.67 -4.47
N ALA A 71 -0.03 3.98 -4.40
CA ALA A 71 -0.04 4.84 -5.59
C ALA A 71 1.10 4.49 -6.56
N GLY A 72 2.30 4.23 -6.03
CA GLY A 72 3.46 3.80 -6.81
C GLY A 72 3.23 2.46 -7.51
N LEU A 73 2.66 1.47 -6.82
CA LEU A 73 2.35 0.16 -7.40
C LEU A 73 1.28 0.25 -8.49
N LEU A 74 0.22 1.04 -8.28
CA LEU A 74 -0.82 1.27 -9.29
C LEU A 74 -0.26 2.00 -10.51
N ALA A 75 0.56 3.04 -10.30
CA ALA A 75 1.20 3.78 -11.39
C ALA A 75 2.19 2.91 -12.18
N SER A 76 3.01 2.11 -11.49
CA SER A 76 3.94 1.18 -12.13
C SER A 76 3.22 0.14 -13.00
N TYR A 77 2.12 -0.41 -12.50
CA TYR A 77 1.30 -1.34 -13.28
C TYR A 77 0.68 -0.65 -14.50
N ALA A 78 0.12 0.55 -14.35
CA ALA A 78 -0.44 1.30 -15.46
C ALA A 78 0.62 1.57 -16.56
N LEU A 79 1.85 1.90 -16.16
CA LEU A 79 2.96 2.05 -17.10
C LEU A 79 3.33 0.71 -17.75
N ALA A 80 3.45 -0.37 -16.97
CA ALA A 80 3.82 -1.69 -17.49
C ALA A 80 2.87 -2.16 -18.58
N VAL A 81 1.56 -2.00 -18.42
CA VAL A 81 0.56 -2.45 -19.40
C VAL A 81 0.35 -1.49 -20.57
N THR A 82 0.73 -0.22 -20.46
CA THR A 82 0.51 0.79 -21.50
C THR A 82 1.74 1.06 -22.36
N THR A 83 2.89 1.31 -21.74
CA THR A 83 4.13 1.71 -22.42
C THR A 83 5.30 0.76 -22.18
N GLY A 84 5.17 -0.19 -21.26
CA GLY A 84 6.28 -0.91 -20.66
C GLY A 84 7.01 -0.05 -19.62
N LEU A 85 7.97 -0.66 -18.92
CA LEU A 85 8.84 0.00 -17.94
C LEU A 85 10.20 0.25 -18.62
N PRO A 86 10.52 1.46 -19.06
CA PRO A 86 11.60 1.72 -20.03
C PRO A 86 12.98 1.17 -19.65
N VAL A 87 13.29 1.06 -18.36
CA VAL A 87 14.61 0.60 -17.87
C VAL A 87 14.55 -0.85 -17.34
N LEU A 88 13.40 -1.24 -16.79
CA LEU A 88 13.24 -2.52 -16.10
C LEU A 88 12.70 -3.61 -17.02
N HIS A 89 11.71 -3.28 -17.84
CA HIS A 89 11.04 -4.18 -18.77
C HIS A 89 10.34 -3.35 -19.87
N PRO A 90 10.99 -3.08 -21.00
CA PRO A 90 10.46 -2.17 -22.02
C PRO A 90 9.27 -2.76 -22.81
N GLU A 91 9.05 -4.06 -22.72
CA GLU A 91 7.88 -4.71 -23.32
C GLU A 91 6.63 -4.48 -22.47
N ARG A 92 5.47 -4.46 -23.12
CA ARG A 92 4.20 -4.29 -22.42
C ARG A 92 3.79 -5.57 -21.74
N GLU A 93 3.38 -5.46 -20.48
CA GLU A 93 2.81 -6.58 -19.76
C GLU A 93 1.41 -6.93 -20.26
N THR A 94 1.08 -8.20 -20.22
CA THR A 94 -0.28 -8.68 -20.48
C THR A 94 -1.14 -8.50 -19.24
N VAL A 95 -2.39 -8.10 -19.47
CA VAL A 95 -3.36 -7.99 -18.37
C VAL A 95 -3.93 -9.36 -18.05
N ASP A 96 -3.73 -9.83 -16.83
CA ASP A 96 -4.28 -11.09 -16.34
C ASP A 96 -5.19 -10.89 -15.11
N GLY A 97 -5.93 -11.94 -14.73
CA GLY A 97 -6.89 -11.87 -13.63
C GLY A 97 -6.25 -11.66 -12.26
N LEU A 98 -5.06 -12.22 -12.01
CA LEU A 98 -4.34 -12.07 -10.75
C LEU A 98 -3.81 -10.64 -10.59
N ALA A 99 -3.26 -10.07 -11.67
CA ALA A 99 -2.82 -8.68 -11.68
C ALA A 99 -4.00 -7.73 -11.41
N LEU A 100 -5.14 -7.90 -12.08
CA LEU A 100 -6.32 -7.09 -11.85
C LEU A 100 -6.84 -7.21 -10.41
N PHE A 101 -6.90 -8.42 -9.87
CA PHE A 101 -7.30 -8.65 -8.48
C PHE A 101 -6.36 -7.93 -7.50
N THR A 102 -5.05 -8.05 -7.70
CA THR A 102 -4.05 -7.37 -6.87
C THR A 102 -4.22 -5.85 -6.93
N LYS A 103 -4.41 -5.29 -8.14
CA LYS A 103 -4.63 -3.85 -8.32
C LYS A 103 -5.95 -3.36 -7.73
N ALA A 104 -6.99 -4.15 -7.75
CA ALA A 104 -8.25 -3.83 -7.07
C ALA A 104 -8.05 -3.73 -5.53
N ILE A 105 -7.33 -4.68 -4.94
CA ILE A 105 -6.98 -4.65 -3.51
C ILE A 105 -6.15 -3.42 -3.17
N GLU A 106 -5.12 -3.09 -3.95
CA GLU A 106 -4.26 -1.92 -3.75
C GLU A 106 -5.05 -0.61 -3.91
N ALA A 107 -5.97 -0.53 -4.86
CA ALA A 107 -6.85 0.63 -5.03
C ALA A 107 -7.80 0.83 -3.83
N ILE A 108 -8.35 -0.25 -3.28
CA ILE A 108 -9.16 -0.20 -2.05
C ILE A 108 -8.30 0.29 -0.88
N GLY A 109 -7.09 -0.25 -0.71
CA GLY A 109 -6.13 0.18 0.31
C GLY A 109 -5.84 1.68 0.19
N LEU A 110 -5.53 2.16 -1.01
CA LEU A 110 -5.27 3.58 -1.27
C LEU A 110 -6.47 4.47 -0.93
N ALA A 111 -7.68 4.08 -1.35
CA ALA A 111 -8.90 4.83 -1.06
C ALA A 111 -9.17 4.94 0.45
N LEU A 112 -8.99 3.84 1.20
CA LEU A 112 -9.17 3.83 2.64
C LEU A 112 -8.12 4.69 3.35
N VAL A 113 -6.86 4.58 2.98
CA VAL A 113 -5.78 5.43 3.51
C VAL A 113 -6.07 6.91 3.25
N ALA A 114 -6.51 7.27 2.05
CA ALA A 114 -6.87 8.65 1.72
C ALA A 114 -7.99 9.18 2.62
N THR A 115 -8.98 8.34 2.99
CA THR A 115 -10.03 8.75 3.94
C THR A 115 -9.51 8.92 5.37
N LEU A 116 -8.51 8.14 5.78
CA LEU A 116 -7.88 8.24 7.10
C LEU A 116 -7.00 9.49 7.20
N LEU A 117 -6.26 9.82 6.15
CA LEU A 117 -5.41 11.02 6.08
C LEU A 117 -6.20 12.33 6.07
N ARG A 118 -7.40 12.33 5.48
CA ARG A 118 -8.26 13.53 5.41
C ARG A 118 -8.93 13.91 6.74
N ARG A 119 -8.86 13.06 7.78
CA ARG A 119 -9.43 13.42 9.08
C ARG A 119 -8.54 14.46 9.75
N PRO A 120 -9.05 15.66 10.08
CA PRO A 120 -8.29 16.62 10.83
C PRO A 120 -7.91 15.99 12.18
N ALA A 121 -6.64 16.12 12.59
CA ALA A 121 -6.25 15.83 13.97
C ALA A 121 -7.15 16.65 14.88
N LEU A 122 -7.75 16.02 15.88
CA LEU A 122 -8.55 16.73 16.88
C LEU A 122 -7.72 17.90 17.42
N PRO A 123 -8.25 19.13 17.48
CA PRO A 123 -7.50 20.27 18.00
C PRO A 123 -7.01 19.95 19.42
N VAL A 124 -5.72 20.16 19.67
CA VAL A 124 -5.08 19.93 20.99
C VAL A 124 -5.81 20.65 22.13
N ALA A 125 -6.51 21.74 21.82
CA ALA A 125 -7.39 22.47 22.74
C ALA A 125 -8.49 21.61 23.38
N PHE A 126 -8.96 20.55 22.72
CA PHE A 126 -9.98 19.65 23.26
C PHE A 126 -9.44 18.73 24.38
N LEU A 127 -8.14 18.43 24.35
CA LEU A 127 -7.48 17.62 25.39
C LEU A 127 -7.13 18.43 26.63
N GLN A 128 -6.91 19.74 26.49
CA GLN A 128 -6.61 20.63 27.63
C GLN A 128 -7.87 21.02 28.44
N ALA A 129 -9.03 21.05 27.82
CA ALA A 129 -10.29 21.39 28.52
C ALA A 129 -10.77 20.30 29.49
N LYS A 130 -10.24 19.06 29.39
CA LYS A 130 -10.60 17.92 30.25
C LYS A 130 -9.68 17.75 31.47
N GLY A 131 -8.65 18.58 31.64
CA GLY A 131 -7.59 18.44 32.65
C GLY A 131 -7.56 19.47 33.75
N THR A 132 -8.57 20.32 33.94
CA THR A 132 -8.67 21.20 35.13
C THR A 132 -9.69 20.63 36.10
N PRO A 133 -9.26 19.88 37.14
CA PRO A 133 -10.10 19.68 38.31
C PRO A 133 -10.10 20.99 39.11
N THR A 134 -11.27 21.52 39.36
CA THR A 134 -11.51 22.55 40.37
C THR A 134 -11.37 21.98 41.76
#